data_706759942d089cf60ff95f885a746362
#
_entry.id   706759942d089cf60ff95f885a746362
#
_cell.length_a   1.000
_cell.length_b   1.000
_cell.length_c   1.000
_cell.angle_alpha   90.00
_cell.angle_beta   90.00
_cell.angle_gamma   90.00
#
_symmetry.space_group_name_H-M   'P 1'
#
loop_
_entity.id
_entity.type
_entity.pdbx_description
1 polymer ?
#
loop_
_entity_poly.entity_id
_entity_poly.type
_entity_poly.pdbx_seq_one_letter_code
_entity_poly.pdbx_strand_id
1 'polypeptide(L)'
;DVYGLGFIFSDDEKNGQAGPLQDMNDLVSANPHNAELIMPFIGGKELATDPAQKATRFAINFANMSLQEATKWPDLLQIVENKVKPHRARLGGYSVAIRRRDYWWQYGTYTPALYNAIRSQSRVLAISRITTYIAFAFLPAKTIFNEKVIVLAASGEERDFAVVSSRVHELWALMWGTTLGETPNYSPPDCFETFPFPVAHES
;
A
#
# COMPACT_ATOMS: atom_id res chain seq x y z
N ASP A 1 -4.27 5.99 -5.07
CA ASP A 1 -5.08 4.93 -5.62
C ASP A 1 -4.28 4.22 -6.71
N VAL A 2 -3.74 3.06 -6.36
CA VAL A 2 -2.95 2.20 -7.26
C VAL A 2 -3.88 1.35 -8.12
N TYR A 3 -5.21 1.62 -8.09
CA TYR A 3 -6.19 0.75 -8.71
C TYR A 3 -5.90 0.48 -10.17
N GLY A 4 -5.46 -0.71 -10.35
CA GLY A 4 -5.69 -1.68 -11.39
C GLY A 4 -5.24 -1.35 -12.80
N LEU A 5 -5.34 -0.19 -13.23
CA LEU A 5 -5.24 0.24 -14.62
C LEU A 5 -3.80 0.35 -15.13
N GLY A 6 -3.07 -0.77 -15.14
CA GLY A 6 -1.75 -0.79 -15.75
C GLY A 6 -0.57 -0.50 -14.83
N PHE A 7 -0.79 -0.23 -13.55
CA PHE A 7 0.30 -0.15 -12.57
C PHE A 7 0.64 -1.51 -11.93
N ILE A 8 -0.29 -2.46 -11.94
CA ILE A 8 -0.20 -3.72 -11.19
C ILE A 8 0.14 -4.88 -12.11
N PHE A 9 0.97 -5.79 -11.61
CA PHE A 9 1.22 -7.12 -12.14
C PHE A 9 0.60 -8.15 -11.18
N SER A 10 -0.24 -9.04 -11.72
CA SER A 10 -0.95 -10.08 -10.96
C SER A 10 -1.52 -11.13 -11.89
N ASP A 11 -1.40 -12.40 -11.53
CA ASP A 11 -2.03 -13.50 -12.25
C ASP A 11 -3.47 -13.78 -11.77
N ASP A 12 -3.85 -13.20 -10.63
CA ASP A 12 -5.19 -13.36 -10.04
C ASP A 12 -6.28 -12.49 -10.72
N GLU A 13 -5.88 -11.47 -11.48
CA GLU A 13 -6.81 -10.52 -12.07
C GLU A 13 -7.28 -10.92 -13.47
N LYS A 14 -8.60 -11.17 -13.58
CA LYS A 14 -9.24 -11.60 -14.83
C LYS A 14 -9.78 -10.48 -15.72
N ASN A 15 -9.71 -9.22 -15.26
CA ASN A 15 -10.38 -8.08 -15.92
C ASN A 15 -9.46 -7.28 -16.86
N GLY A 16 -8.24 -7.74 -17.12
CA GLY A 16 -7.26 -7.06 -18.00
C GLY A 16 -6.70 -5.74 -17.43
N GLN A 17 -6.98 -5.46 -16.16
CA GLN A 17 -6.52 -4.24 -15.48
C GLN A 17 -5.06 -4.37 -15.02
N ALA A 18 -4.63 -5.56 -14.62
CA ALA A 18 -3.25 -5.87 -14.31
C ALA A 18 -2.55 -6.53 -15.52
N GLY A 19 -1.22 -6.43 -15.56
CA GLY A 19 -0.38 -7.28 -16.41
C GLY A 19 -0.11 -8.61 -15.73
N PRO A 20 0.18 -9.70 -16.47
CA PRO A 20 0.61 -10.95 -15.88
C PRO A 20 1.99 -10.82 -15.22
N LEU A 21 2.27 -11.66 -14.23
CA LEU A 21 3.59 -11.69 -13.57
C LEU A 21 4.72 -12.08 -14.55
N GLN A 22 4.41 -12.85 -15.58
CA GLN A 22 5.38 -13.19 -16.62
C GLN A 22 5.89 -11.95 -17.35
N ASP A 23 5.02 -11.02 -17.73
CA ASP A 23 5.43 -9.75 -18.37
C ASP A 23 6.39 -8.95 -17.48
N MET A 24 6.12 -8.92 -16.16
CA MET A 24 7.01 -8.28 -15.20
C MET A 24 8.40 -8.94 -15.18
N ASN A 25 8.45 -10.27 -15.15
CA ASN A 25 9.70 -11.02 -15.14
C ASN A 25 10.49 -10.80 -16.43
N ASP A 26 9.81 -10.76 -17.57
CA ASP A 26 10.43 -10.50 -18.87
C ASP A 26 11.00 -9.07 -18.94
N LEU A 27 10.26 -8.09 -18.44
CA LEU A 27 10.73 -6.69 -18.34
C LEU A 27 11.98 -6.53 -17.46
N VAL A 28 12.01 -7.20 -16.31
CA VAL A 28 13.17 -7.17 -15.41
C VAL A 28 14.37 -7.92 -16.00
N SER A 29 14.10 -9.04 -16.69
CA SER A 29 15.16 -9.84 -17.34
C SER A 29 15.78 -9.09 -18.52
N ALA A 30 14.96 -8.38 -19.30
CA ALA A 30 15.43 -7.57 -20.43
C ALA A 30 16.20 -6.32 -19.96
N ASN A 31 15.73 -5.69 -18.88
CA ASN A 31 16.35 -4.50 -18.32
C ASN A 31 16.25 -4.53 -16.78
N PRO A 32 17.31 -4.96 -16.06
CA PRO A 32 17.34 -5.05 -14.60
C PRO A 32 17.06 -3.72 -13.88
N HIS A 33 17.27 -2.58 -14.55
CA HIS A 33 16.94 -1.25 -14.01
C HIS A 33 15.44 -1.10 -13.69
N ASN A 34 14.58 -1.81 -14.41
CA ASN A 34 13.14 -1.81 -14.17
C ASN A 34 12.77 -2.31 -12.75
N ALA A 35 13.58 -3.19 -12.15
CA ALA A 35 13.34 -3.71 -10.81
C ALA A 35 13.37 -2.62 -9.72
N GLU A 36 13.99 -1.47 -9.97
CA GLU A 36 14.05 -0.36 -9.00
C GLU A 36 12.68 0.25 -8.71
N LEU A 37 11.77 0.24 -9.69
CA LEU A 37 10.44 0.82 -9.57
C LEU A 37 9.32 -0.23 -9.46
N ILE A 38 9.64 -1.51 -9.52
CA ILE A 38 8.67 -2.60 -9.32
C ILE A 38 8.73 -3.02 -7.86
N MET A 39 7.66 -2.76 -7.12
CA MET A 39 7.58 -3.01 -5.69
C MET A 39 6.49 -4.01 -5.34
N PRO A 40 6.67 -4.84 -4.29
CA PRO A 40 5.59 -5.65 -3.75
C PRO A 40 4.35 -4.79 -3.44
N PHE A 41 3.17 -5.31 -3.76
CA PHE A 41 1.89 -4.67 -3.48
C PHE A 41 1.05 -5.55 -2.56
N ILE A 42 0.65 -5.01 -1.41
CA ILE A 42 -0.12 -5.72 -0.39
C ILE A 42 -1.44 -5.00 -0.14
N GLY A 43 -2.51 -5.76 -0.12
CA GLY A 43 -3.85 -5.32 0.26
C GLY A 43 -4.37 -6.07 1.48
N GLY A 44 -5.60 -5.72 1.90
CA GLY A 44 -6.23 -6.36 3.06
C GLY A 44 -6.44 -7.87 2.90
N LYS A 45 -6.58 -8.36 1.65
CA LYS A 45 -6.75 -9.79 1.38
C LYS A 45 -5.50 -10.58 1.79
N GLU A 46 -4.32 -10.17 1.35
CA GLU A 46 -3.07 -10.86 1.68
C GLU A 46 -2.83 -10.88 3.19
N LEU A 47 -3.13 -9.77 3.88
CA LEU A 47 -3.02 -9.72 5.34
C LEU A 47 -4.00 -10.64 6.07
N ALA A 48 -5.20 -10.81 5.53
CA ALA A 48 -6.25 -11.58 6.18
C ALA A 48 -6.18 -13.08 5.88
N THR A 49 -5.61 -13.49 4.75
CA THR A 49 -5.74 -14.88 4.25
C THR A 49 -4.41 -15.61 4.06
N ASP A 50 -3.28 -14.90 3.97
CA ASP A 50 -1.96 -15.53 3.85
C ASP A 50 -1.20 -15.45 5.20
N PRO A 51 -0.95 -16.58 5.87
CA PRO A 51 -0.19 -16.61 7.13
C PRO A 51 1.24 -16.05 7.01
N ALA A 52 1.83 -16.10 5.80
CA ALA A 52 3.16 -15.56 5.53
C ALA A 52 3.13 -14.10 5.06
N GLN A 53 1.94 -13.53 4.85
CA GLN A 53 1.69 -12.17 4.32
C GLN A 53 2.54 -11.84 3.09
N LYS A 54 2.77 -12.83 2.22
CA LYS A 54 3.56 -12.64 1.01
C LYS A 54 2.79 -11.83 -0.02
N ALA A 55 3.49 -10.89 -0.63
CA ALA A 55 2.96 -10.20 -1.79
C ALA A 55 2.88 -11.16 -2.98
N THR A 56 1.69 -11.36 -3.53
CA THR A 56 1.43 -12.09 -4.78
C THR A 56 1.28 -11.13 -5.97
N ARG A 57 1.30 -9.83 -5.70
CA ARG A 57 1.13 -8.76 -6.66
C ARG A 57 2.29 -7.77 -6.56
N PHE A 58 2.59 -7.10 -7.67
CA PHE A 58 3.62 -6.06 -7.72
C PHE A 58 3.06 -4.84 -8.41
N ALA A 59 3.64 -3.67 -8.10
CA ALA A 59 3.19 -2.41 -8.67
C ALA A 59 4.36 -1.55 -9.16
N ILE A 60 4.17 -0.91 -10.30
CA ILE A 60 5.08 0.12 -10.82
C ILE A 60 4.90 1.38 -9.97
N ASN A 61 5.97 1.89 -9.38
CA ASN A 61 5.93 3.04 -8.49
C ASN A 61 6.83 4.18 -8.97
N PHE A 62 6.27 5.11 -9.71
CA PHE A 62 6.95 6.37 -10.05
C PHE A 62 6.92 7.41 -8.92
N ALA A 63 6.28 7.10 -7.78
CA ALA A 63 6.15 8.00 -6.64
C ALA A 63 5.69 9.42 -7.06
N ASN A 64 6.50 10.43 -6.73
CA ASN A 64 6.29 11.83 -7.09
C ASN A 64 7.27 12.34 -8.17
N MET A 65 7.86 11.43 -8.94
CA MET A 65 8.76 11.78 -10.04
C MET A 65 8.07 12.69 -11.05
N SER A 66 8.83 13.65 -11.56
CA SER A 66 8.43 14.38 -12.77
C SER A 66 8.35 13.42 -13.97
N LEU A 67 7.65 13.82 -15.03
CA LEU A 67 7.61 13.01 -16.24
C LEU A 67 9.02 12.81 -16.83
N GLN A 68 9.86 13.85 -16.79
CA GLN A 68 11.24 13.78 -17.25
C GLN A 68 12.08 12.74 -16.46
N GLU A 69 11.87 12.62 -15.16
CA GLU A 69 12.53 11.59 -14.37
C GLU A 69 12.01 10.20 -14.71
N ALA A 70 10.69 10.04 -14.89
CA ALA A 70 10.05 8.77 -15.24
C ALA A 70 10.51 8.23 -16.61
N THR A 71 10.95 9.11 -17.55
CA THR A 71 11.49 8.65 -18.85
C THR A 71 12.78 7.85 -18.75
N LYS A 72 13.44 7.81 -17.58
CA LYS A 72 14.58 6.92 -17.33
C LYS A 72 14.20 5.44 -17.29
N TRP A 73 12.92 5.12 -17.12
CA TRP A 73 12.33 3.78 -17.17
C TRP A 73 11.31 3.68 -18.30
N PRO A 74 11.76 3.72 -19.56
CA PRO A 74 10.87 3.83 -20.72
C PRO A 74 9.90 2.65 -20.83
N ASP A 75 10.36 1.43 -20.50
CA ASP A 75 9.53 0.22 -20.58
C ASP A 75 8.33 0.30 -19.64
N LEU A 76 8.55 0.71 -18.39
CA LEU A 76 7.50 0.85 -17.39
C LEU A 76 6.58 2.04 -17.71
N LEU A 77 7.15 3.15 -18.16
CA LEU A 77 6.39 4.34 -18.53
C LEU A 77 5.45 4.03 -19.71
N GLN A 78 5.91 3.26 -20.70
CA GLN A 78 5.11 2.86 -21.85
C GLN A 78 3.88 2.04 -21.45
N ILE A 79 4.02 1.14 -20.46
CA ILE A 79 2.88 0.35 -19.94
C ILE A 79 1.83 1.30 -19.36
N VAL A 80 2.26 2.22 -18.49
CA VAL A 80 1.36 3.16 -17.82
C VAL A 80 0.76 4.16 -18.84
N GLU A 81 1.54 4.59 -19.82
CA GLU A 81 1.04 5.44 -20.90
C GLU A 81 -0.07 4.75 -21.71
N ASN A 82 0.13 3.50 -22.08
CA ASN A 82 -0.84 2.75 -22.89
C ASN A 82 -2.10 2.37 -22.12
N LYS A 83 -1.98 2.01 -20.86
CA LYS A 83 -3.11 1.51 -20.06
C LYS A 83 -3.80 2.58 -19.22
N VAL A 84 -3.04 3.51 -18.59
CA VAL A 84 -3.58 4.47 -17.62
C VAL A 84 -3.98 5.78 -18.27
N LYS A 85 -3.12 6.35 -19.11
CA LYS A 85 -3.32 7.67 -19.73
C LYS A 85 -4.64 7.82 -20.48
N PRO A 86 -5.06 6.88 -21.36
CA PRO A 86 -6.31 6.97 -22.08
C PRO A 86 -7.54 6.95 -21.17
N HIS A 87 -7.50 6.16 -20.10
CA HIS A 87 -8.57 6.12 -19.11
C HIS A 87 -8.66 7.45 -18.33
N ARG A 88 -7.52 7.96 -17.88
CA ARG A 88 -7.47 9.21 -17.11
C ARG A 88 -7.81 10.44 -17.94
N ALA A 89 -7.55 10.43 -19.23
CA ALA A 89 -7.95 11.49 -20.15
C ALA A 89 -9.47 11.72 -20.22
N ARG A 90 -10.26 10.69 -19.89
CA ARG A 90 -11.74 10.73 -19.89
C ARG A 90 -12.34 11.20 -18.56
N LEU A 91 -11.50 11.42 -17.53
CA LEU A 91 -11.98 11.87 -16.21
C LEU A 91 -12.53 13.30 -16.31
N GLY A 92 -13.60 13.58 -15.54
CA GLY A 92 -14.26 14.86 -15.48
C GLY A 92 -13.42 16.01 -14.91
N GLY A 93 -14.00 17.20 -14.79
CA GLY A 93 -13.30 18.44 -14.51
C GLY A 93 -13.10 18.82 -13.04
N TYR A 94 -13.35 17.95 -12.05
CA TYR A 94 -13.09 18.27 -10.64
C TYR A 94 -11.59 18.10 -10.28
N SER A 95 -11.13 18.80 -9.26
CA SER A 95 -9.71 18.98 -8.94
C SER A 95 -8.88 17.68 -8.87
N VAL A 96 -9.43 16.62 -8.26
CA VAL A 96 -8.76 15.32 -8.17
C VAL A 96 -8.63 14.65 -9.54
N ALA A 97 -9.64 14.79 -10.41
CA ALA A 97 -9.63 14.24 -11.76
C ALA A 97 -8.62 14.98 -12.65
N ILE A 98 -8.55 16.31 -12.52
CA ILE A 98 -7.55 17.14 -13.22
C ILE A 98 -6.15 16.68 -12.87
N ARG A 99 -5.85 16.56 -11.57
CA ARG A 99 -4.54 16.07 -11.12
C ARG A 99 -4.21 14.67 -11.65
N ARG A 100 -5.17 13.73 -11.63
CA ARG A 100 -4.97 12.37 -12.17
C ARG A 100 -4.72 12.35 -13.67
N ARG A 101 -5.30 13.28 -14.42
CA ARG A 101 -5.07 13.45 -15.86
C ARG A 101 -3.70 14.04 -16.13
N ASP A 102 -3.33 15.11 -15.42
CA ASP A 102 -2.10 15.86 -15.65
C ASP A 102 -0.85 15.08 -15.19
N TYR A 103 -0.99 14.25 -14.15
CA TYR A 103 0.04 13.37 -13.60
C TYR A 103 -0.32 11.88 -13.81
N TRP A 104 -0.64 11.51 -15.04
CA TRP A 104 -1.15 10.18 -15.38
C TRP A 104 -0.18 9.04 -15.06
N TRP A 105 1.13 9.27 -14.95
CA TRP A 105 2.16 8.30 -14.58
C TRP A 105 2.30 8.09 -13.07
N GLN A 106 1.70 8.95 -12.24
CA GLN A 106 1.71 8.83 -10.78
C GLN A 106 0.43 8.16 -10.28
N TYR A 107 0.46 7.65 -9.06
CA TYR A 107 -0.76 7.17 -8.41
C TYR A 107 -1.79 8.30 -8.24
N GLY A 108 -3.06 7.95 -8.34
CA GLY A 108 -4.16 8.91 -8.17
C GLY A 108 -4.18 9.55 -6.79
N THR A 109 -3.78 8.79 -5.77
CA THR A 109 -3.51 9.28 -4.42
C THR A 109 -2.15 8.75 -4.01
N TYR A 110 -1.21 9.64 -3.80
CA TYR A 110 0.10 9.34 -3.25
C TYR A 110 0.18 9.93 -1.85
N THR A 111 0.62 9.14 -0.88
CA THR A 111 0.73 9.52 0.53
C THR A 111 2.20 9.73 0.91
N PRO A 112 2.83 10.86 0.51
CA PRO A 112 4.24 11.09 0.73
C PRO A 112 4.61 11.10 2.22
N ALA A 113 3.70 11.56 3.08
CA ALA A 113 3.92 11.57 4.53
C ALA A 113 4.20 10.16 5.08
N LEU A 114 3.41 9.16 4.67
CA LEU A 114 3.63 7.77 5.07
C LEU A 114 5.00 7.27 4.60
N TYR A 115 5.26 7.36 3.28
CA TYR A 115 6.49 6.81 2.71
C TYR A 115 7.75 7.55 3.20
N ASN A 116 7.66 8.82 3.52
CA ASN A 116 8.75 9.56 4.17
C ASN A 116 8.97 9.08 5.61
N ALA A 117 7.90 8.84 6.37
CA ALA A 117 7.98 8.37 7.75
C ALA A 117 8.61 6.96 7.87
N ILE A 118 8.31 6.07 6.91
CA ILE A 118 8.82 4.68 6.93
C ILE A 118 10.11 4.49 6.11
N ARG A 119 10.62 5.53 5.47
CA ARG A 119 11.74 5.47 4.51
C ARG A 119 13.02 4.82 5.06
N SER A 120 13.33 5.07 6.32
CA SER A 120 14.53 4.55 7.00
C SER A 120 14.30 3.20 7.68
N GLN A 121 13.07 2.70 7.68
CA GLN A 121 12.70 1.47 8.36
C GLN A 121 12.92 0.26 7.44
N SER A 122 13.31 -0.87 8.01
CA SER A 122 13.35 -2.16 7.28
C SER A 122 11.96 -2.80 7.19
N ARG A 123 11.14 -2.61 8.23
CA ARG A 123 9.79 -3.17 8.37
C ARG A 123 8.86 -2.19 9.06
N VAL A 124 7.58 -2.39 8.87
CA VAL A 124 6.49 -1.62 9.49
C VAL A 124 5.46 -2.56 10.07
N LEU A 125 4.65 -2.06 10.99
CA LEU A 125 3.46 -2.77 11.46
C LEU A 125 2.27 -2.40 10.59
N ALA A 126 1.52 -3.41 10.18
CA ALA A 126 0.34 -3.22 9.35
C ALA A 126 -0.83 -4.09 9.80
N ILE A 127 -2.04 -3.60 9.56
CA ILE A 127 -3.30 -4.31 9.79
C ILE A 127 -4.26 -4.03 8.64
N SER A 128 -5.13 -4.98 8.31
CA SER A 128 -6.25 -4.72 7.41
C SER A 128 -7.25 -3.79 8.09
N ARG A 129 -7.68 -2.74 7.39
CA ARG A 129 -8.70 -1.79 7.89
C ARG A 129 -9.99 -2.48 8.30
N ILE A 130 -10.47 -3.41 7.46
CA ILE A 130 -11.66 -4.20 7.73
C ILE A 130 -11.18 -5.62 7.98
N THR A 131 -11.40 -6.13 9.18
CA THR A 131 -10.89 -7.44 9.58
C THR A 131 -11.72 -8.02 10.72
N THR A 132 -11.89 -9.34 10.72
CA THR A 132 -12.55 -10.06 11.80
C THR A 132 -11.71 -10.07 13.09
N TYR A 133 -10.39 -10.05 12.95
CA TYR A 133 -9.46 -10.11 14.07
C TYR A 133 -8.54 -8.87 14.04
N ILE A 134 -8.35 -8.24 15.19
CA ILE A 134 -7.40 -7.14 15.37
C ILE A 134 -5.99 -7.75 15.47
N ALA A 135 -5.42 -8.08 14.32
CA ALA A 135 -4.13 -8.75 14.20
C ALA A 135 -3.17 -7.93 13.36
N PHE A 136 -2.08 -7.49 13.96
CA PHE A 136 -1.00 -6.79 13.28
C PHE A 136 0.05 -7.76 12.75
N ALA A 137 0.72 -7.37 11.67
CA ALA A 137 1.83 -8.11 11.11
C ALA A 137 3.00 -7.18 10.79
N PHE A 138 4.22 -7.71 10.84
CA PHE A 138 5.38 -7.02 10.29
C PHE A 138 5.44 -7.22 8.78
N LEU A 139 5.54 -6.11 8.05
CA LEU A 139 5.73 -6.12 6.60
C LEU A 139 7.00 -5.33 6.21
N PRO A 140 7.66 -5.69 5.11
CA PRO A 140 8.77 -4.90 4.60
C PRO A 140 8.32 -3.45 4.32
N ALA A 141 9.11 -2.47 4.76
CA ALA A 141 8.77 -1.05 4.54
C ALA A 141 8.80 -0.67 3.04
N LYS A 142 9.59 -1.38 2.23
CA LYS A 142 9.63 -1.24 0.76
C LYS A 142 8.46 -2.01 0.10
N THR A 143 7.24 -1.63 0.46
CA THR A 143 6.00 -2.24 -0.03
C THR A 143 5.01 -1.13 -0.38
N ILE A 144 4.24 -1.32 -1.44
CA ILE A 144 3.09 -0.47 -1.76
C ILE A 144 1.87 -1.04 -1.06
N PHE A 145 1.26 -0.22 -0.22
CA PHE A 145 0.08 -0.59 0.55
C PHE A 145 -1.20 -0.08 -0.11
N ASN A 146 -2.19 -0.96 -0.20
CA ASN A 146 -3.54 -0.57 -0.61
C ASN A 146 -4.20 0.30 0.46
N GLU A 147 -5.18 1.12 0.10
CA GLU A 147 -5.93 1.98 1.04
C GLU A 147 -6.70 1.21 2.12
N LYS A 148 -6.87 -0.09 1.94
CA LYS A 148 -7.47 -0.98 2.94
C LYS A 148 -6.47 -1.50 3.97
N VAL A 149 -5.21 -1.10 3.87
CA VAL A 149 -4.15 -1.44 4.82
C VAL A 149 -3.81 -0.20 5.64
N ILE A 150 -3.88 -0.34 6.94
CA ILE A 150 -3.39 0.65 7.90
C ILE A 150 -1.94 0.31 8.19
N VAL A 151 -1.06 1.28 8.02
CA VAL A 151 0.37 1.15 8.31
C VAL A 151 0.70 2.07 9.47
N LEU A 152 1.30 1.50 10.51
CA LEU A 152 1.83 2.25 11.63
C LEU A 152 3.31 2.55 11.35
N ALA A 153 3.63 3.84 11.27
CA ALA A 153 5.01 4.32 11.16
C ALA A 153 5.69 4.32 12.55
N ALA A 154 5.41 3.28 13.36
CA ALA A 154 6.07 3.04 14.63
C ALA A 154 7.53 2.62 14.37
N SER A 155 8.32 2.52 15.44
CA SER A 155 9.75 2.18 15.32
C SER A 155 10.04 0.82 14.65
N GLY A 156 9.02 -0.01 14.42
CA GLY A 156 9.14 -1.37 13.88
C GLY A 156 9.75 -2.35 14.89
N GLU A 157 9.76 -1.99 16.16
CA GLU A 157 10.29 -2.80 17.26
C GLU A 157 9.26 -3.82 17.76
N GLU A 158 9.78 -4.90 18.34
CA GLU A 158 8.96 -5.96 18.93
C GLU A 158 8.09 -5.45 20.07
N ARG A 159 8.52 -4.40 20.76
CA ARG A 159 7.76 -3.74 21.84
C ARG A 159 6.45 -3.16 21.30
N ASP A 160 6.50 -2.43 20.20
CA ASP A 160 5.30 -1.83 19.61
C ASP A 160 4.33 -2.92 19.16
N PHE A 161 4.88 -3.97 18.54
CA PHE A 161 4.09 -5.14 18.14
C PHE A 161 3.42 -5.80 19.33
N ALA A 162 4.15 -6.02 20.43
CA ALA A 162 3.60 -6.65 21.63
C ALA A 162 2.44 -5.83 22.22
N VAL A 163 2.55 -4.51 22.22
CA VAL A 163 1.50 -3.61 22.72
C VAL A 163 0.26 -3.67 21.83
N VAL A 164 0.40 -3.46 20.50
CA VAL A 164 -0.76 -3.43 19.60
C VAL A 164 -1.38 -4.81 19.36
N SER A 165 -0.64 -5.88 19.61
CA SER A 165 -1.14 -7.26 19.56
C SER A 165 -1.67 -7.76 20.90
N SER A 166 -1.65 -6.93 21.94
CA SER A 166 -2.16 -7.30 23.26
C SER A 166 -3.68 -7.39 23.28
N ARG A 167 -4.20 -8.24 24.16
CA ARG A 167 -5.65 -8.35 24.41
C ARG A 167 -6.27 -7.01 24.84
N VAL A 168 -5.50 -6.17 25.53
CA VAL A 168 -5.95 -4.84 25.98
C VAL A 168 -6.22 -3.95 24.78
N HIS A 169 -5.27 -3.89 23.82
CA HIS A 169 -5.45 -3.11 22.60
C HIS A 169 -6.57 -3.66 21.72
N GLU A 170 -6.69 -4.97 21.61
CA GLU A 170 -7.80 -5.59 20.85
C GLU A 170 -9.15 -5.16 21.43
N LEU A 171 -9.35 -5.26 22.75
CA LEU A 171 -10.59 -4.84 23.40
C LEU A 171 -10.84 -3.34 23.25
N TRP A 172 -9.79 -2.53 23.33
CA TRP A 172 -9.87 -1.08 23.07
C TRP A 172 -10.34 -0.79 21.65
N ALA A 173 -9.70 -1.40 20.65
CA ALA A 173 -10.06 -1.22 19.25
C ALA A 173 -11.49 -1.68 18.93
N LEU A 174 -11.95 -2.77 19.55
CA LEU A 174 -13.34 -3.24 19.40
C LEU A 174 -14.36 -2.32 20.09
N MET A 175 -13.97 -1.65 21.18
CA MET A 175 -14.84 -0.73 21.92
C MET A 175 -14.98 0.63 21.23
N TRP A 176 -13.89 1.18 20.71
CA TRP A 176 -13.83 2.55 20.16
C TRP A 176 -13.82 2.59 18.65
N GLY A 177 -13.52 1.48 17.98
CA GLY A 177 -13.59 1.37 16.52
C GLY A 177 -15.03 1.38 16.02
N THR A 178 -15.14 1.49 14.70
CA THR A 178 -16.42 1.38 14.02
C THR A 178 -16.60 -0.01 13.41
N THR A 179 -17.72 -0.26 12.73
CA THR A 179 -17.96 -1.50 11.99
C THR A 179 -18.41 -1.21 10.57
N LEU A 180 -18.10 -2.13 9.66
CA LEU A 180 -18.71 -2.21 8.34
C LEU A 180 -19.61 -3.45 8.32
N GLY A 181 -20.93 -3.24 8.48
CA GLY A 181 -21.85 -4.32 8.86
C GLY A 181 -21.45 -4.88 10.23
N GLU A 182 -21.19 -6.18 10.31
CA GLU A 182 -20.76 -6.86 11.55
C GLU A 182 -19.22 -6.95 11.69
N THR A 183 -18.48 -6.52 10.68
CA THR A 183 -17.01 -6.67 10.67
C THR A 183 -16.36 -5.42 11.27
N PRO A 184 -15.44 -5.57 12.23
CA PRO A 184 -14.69 -4.44 12.80
C PRO A 184 -13.92 -3.67 11.72
N ASN A 185 -13.95 -2.34 11.84
CA ASN A 185 -13.20 -1.39 11.03
C ASN A 185 -12.21 -0.66 11.94
N TYR A 186 -10.93 -0.99 11.77
CA TYR A 186 -9.86 -0.35 12.51
C TYR A 186 -9.60 1.06 11.98
N SER A 187 -9.95 2.06 12.77
CA SER A 187 -9.71 3.48 12.48
C SER A 187 -8.56 3.99 13.36
N PRO A 188 -7.42 4.41 12.79
CA PRO A 188 -6.29 4.90 13.59
C PRO A 188 -6.66 6.02 14.57
N PRO A 189 -7.44 7.05 14.20
CA PRO A 189 -7.84 8.10 15.13
C PRO A 189 -8.60 7.59 16.36
N ASP A 190 -9.42 6.55 16.19
CA ASP A 190 -10.25 6.03 17.26
C ASP A 190 -9.58 4.89 18.03
N CYS A 191 -8.85 4.02 17.32
CA CYS A 191 -8.30 2.78 17.89
C CYS A 191 -6.84 2.92 18.36
N PHE A 192 -6.03 3.72 17.65
CA PHE A 192 -4.59 3.83 17.91
C PHE A 192 -4.23 5.13 18.65
N GLU A 193 -4.68 6.28 18.15
CA GLU A 193 -4.30 7.58 18.72
C GLU A 193 -4.91 7.82 20.11
N THR A 194 -6.04 7.18 20.42
CA THR A 194 -6.70 7.26 21.73
C THR A 194 -6.22 6.18 22.72
N PHE A 195 -5.46 5.19 22.23
CA PHE A 195 -5.01 4.10 23.10
C PHE A 195 -3.98 4.59 24.12
N PRO A 196 -4.13 4.27 25.42
CA PRO A 196 -3.19 4.68 26.46
C PRO A 196 -1.93 3.80 26.41
N PHE A 197 -1.00 4.15 25.51
CA PHE A 197 0.26 3.42 25.41
C PHE A 197 1.04 3.44 26.74
N PRO A 198 1.66 2.31 27.13
CA PRO A 198 2.48 2.28 28.32
C PRO A 198 3.66 3.24 28.19
N VAL A 199 3.83 4.11 29.20
CA VAL A 199 4.99 4.97 29.30
C VAL A 199 6.22 4.10 29.58
N ALA A 200 7.30 4.32 28.79
CA ALA A 200 8.56 3.66 29.08
C ALA A 200 9.09 4.19 30.42
N HIS A 201 9.09 3.36 31.45
CA HIS A 201 9.91 3.65 32.63
C HIS A 201 11.37 3.37 32.24
N GLU A 202 12.18 4.40 32.16
CA GLU A 202 13.63 4.25 32.13
C GLU A 202 14.02 3.56 33.45
N SER A 203 14.51 2.32 33.34
CA SER A 203 15.05 1.53 34.47
C SER A 203 16.56 1.74 34.56
#